data_07abb00a2870445fd9b4ce93dfb3e212
#
_entry.id   07abb00a2870445fd9b4ce93dfb3e212
#
_cell.length_a   1.000
_cell.length_b   1.000
_cell.length_c   1.000
_cell.angle_alpha   90.00
_cell.angle_beta   90.00
_cell.angle_gamma   90.00
#
_symmetry.space_group_name_H-M   'P 1'
#
loop_
_entity.id
_entity.type
_entity.pdbx_description
1 polymer ?
#
loop_
_entity_poly.entity_id
_entity_poly.type
_entity_poly.pdbx_seq_one_letter_code
_entity_poly.pdbx_strand_id
1 'polypeptide(L)'
;GPWVPTDEFKGKSPIGVYGDFVMQVDDSIGQVLEALDDHGVTKNTLVIFTSDNGPVWYKRDRLKHNHSSASIYSGMKGDHWEGGHRVPFVVRWPSVISPSIASDSMICFTDIMATLAAVVGDEFPEAAITDSRSFLPVMKRDNTYRVRNTMILNAKNKAVVFRHHNWKLITKKGPGGFPHWNPGVNTK
;
A
#
# COMPACT_ATOMS: atom_id res chain seq x y z
N GLY A 1 -5.47 15.15 0.50
CA GLY A 1 -4.92 16.47 0.82
C GLY A 1 -5.95 17.33 1.52
N PRO A 2 -5.60 18.52 2.03
CA PRO A 2 -4.31 19.15 1.78
C PRO A 2 -3.18 18.46 2.56
N TRP A 3 -1.94 18.58 2.04
CA TRP A 3 -0.75 18.20 2.79
C TRP A 3 -0.43 19.35 3.74
N VAL A 4 -0.45 19.11 5.04
CA VAL A 4 -0.27 20.14 6.06
C VAL A 4 0.80 19.66 7.05
N PRO A 5 2.09 19.77 6.68
CA PRO A 5 3.17 19.46 7.60
C PRO A 5 3.18 20.46 8.76
N THR A 6 3.61 20.01 9.93
CA THR A 6 3.86 20.90 11.07
C THR A 6 5.03 21.85 10.77
N ASP A 7 5.16 22.93 11.53
CA ASP A 7 6.20 23.94 11.31
C ASP A 7 7.61 23.34 11.34
N GLU A 8 7.80 22.30 12.12
CA GLU A 8 9.06 21.56 12.21
C GLU A 8 9.49 20.95 10.87
N PHE A 9 8.55 20.48 10.03
CA PHE A 9 8.87 19.81 8.78
C PHE A 9 8.78 20.72 7.55
N LYS A 10 8.21 21.92 7.68
CA LYS A 10 8.06 22.85 6.56
C LYS A 10 9.39 23.24 5.94
N GLY A 11 9.49 23.12 4.63
CA GLY A 11 10.66 23.53 3.84
C GLY A 11 11.87 22.60 3.94
N LYS A 12 11.75 21.43 4.57
CA LYS A 12 12.85 20.47 4.69
C LYS A 12 13.06 19.61 3.46
N SER A 13 11.99 19.35 2.70
CA SER A 13 12.05 18.47 1.54
C SER A 13 12.33 19.22 0.23
N PRO A 14 13.21 18.71 -0.66
CA PRO A 14 13.43 19.29 -1.98
C PRO A 14 12.23 19.18 -2.92
N ILE A 15 11.26 18.32 -2.61
CA ILE A 15 10.04 18.15 -3.40
C ILE A 15 8.83 18.94 -2.82
N GLY A 16 9.10 19.89 -1.91
CA GLY A 16 8.10 20.80 -1.35
C GLY A 16 7.17 20.16 -0.34
N VAL A 17 6.01 20.78 -0.14
CA VAL A 17 5.05 20.47 0.95
C VAL A 17 4.63 18.99 1.01
N TYR A 18 4.53 18.31 -0.13
CA TYR A 18 4.26 16.87 -0.15
C TYR A 18 5.39 16.08 0.51
N GLY A 19 6.63 16.40 0.16
CA GLY A 19 7.80 15.75 0.74
C GLY A 19 7.97 16.09 2.23
N ASP A 20 7.72 17.34 2.63
CA ASP A 20 7.70 17.74 4.03
C ASP A 20 6.73 16.90 4.84
N PHE A 21 5.52 16.66 4.29
CA PHE A 21 4.50 15.83 4.94
C PHE A 21 4.91 14.35 4.99
N VAL A 22 5.55 13.83 3.95
CA VAL A 22 6.09 12.45 3.94
C VAL A 22 7.19 12.29 5.00
N MET A 23 8.08 13.28 5.15
CA MET A 23 9.10 13.28 6.21
C MET A 23 8.47 13.25 7.61
N GLN A 24 7.41 14.01 7.83
CA GLN A 24 6.66 13.99 9.09
C GLN A 24 6.04 12.62 9.37
N VAL A 25 5.47 11.97 8.35
CA VAL A 25 4.91 10.61 8.49
C VAL A 25 6.00 9.60 8.84
N ASP A 26 7.16 9.70 8.18
CA ASP A 26 8.31 8.83 8.45
C ASP A 26 8.82 9.00 9.88
N ASP A 27 8.96 10.23 10.35
CA ASP A 27 9.33 10.55 11.73
C ASP A 27 8.35 9.95 12.74
N SER A 28 7.04 10.10 12.49
CA SER A 28 6.00 9.52 13.36
C SER A 28 6.09 7.99 13.44
N ILE A 29 6.45 7.34 12.33
CA ILE A 29 6.70 5.89 12.33
C ILE A 29 7.94 5.56 13.16
N GLY A 30 9.01 6.36 13.03
CA GLY A 30 10.22 6.24 13.83
C GLY A 30 9.91 6.26 15.33
N GLN A 31 9.14 7.26 15.79
CA GLN A 31 8.73 7.40 17.18
C GLN A 31 7.96 6.17 17.70
N VAL A 32 7.06 5.59 16.87
CA VAL A 32 6.35 4.35 17.24
C VAL A 32 7.32 3.18 17.40
N LEU A 33 8.28 3.05 16.49
CA LEU A 33 9.27 1.98 16.54
C LEU A 33 10.21 2.12 17.76
N GLU A 34 10.64 3.33 18.07
CA GLU A 34 11.44 3.64 19.27
C GLU A 34 10.67 3.30 20.55
N ALA A 35 9.40 3.68 20.63
CA ALA A 35 8.56 3.34 21.78
C ALA A 35 8.43 1.82 22.01
N LEU A 36 8.34 1.03 20.93
CA LEU A 36 8.35 -0.44 21.04
C LEU A 36 9.68 -0.98 21.55
N ASP A 37 10.79 -0.39 21.13
CA ASP A 37 12.13 -0.77 21.56
C ASP A 37 12.35 -0.40 23.04
N ASP A 38 11.98 0.80 23.45
CA ASP A 38 12.09 1.31 24.84
C ASP A 38 11.30 0.47 25.83
N HIS A 39 10.15 -0.05 25.42
CA HIS A 39 9.32 -0.92 26.25
C HIS A 39 9.70 -2.41 26.15
N GLY A 40 10.71 -2.76 25.36
CA GLY A 40 11.20 -4.13 25.22
C GLY A 40 10.24 -5.11 24.55
N VAL A 41 9.21 -4.61 23.84
CA VAL A 41 8.17 -5.44 23.23
C VAL A 41 8.38 -5.69 21.73
N THR A 42 9.36 -5.07 21.13
CA THR A 42 9.67 -5.13 19.69
C THR A 42 9.69 -6.54 19.12
N LYS A 43 10.35 -7.48 19.80
CA LYS A 43 10.50 -8.84 19.30
C LYS A 43 9.18 -9.55 19.11
N ASN A 44 8.19 -9.27 19.98
CA ASN A 44 6.89 -9.92 19.98
C ASN A 44 5.76 -9.02 19.45
N THR A 45 6.10 -7.97 18.69
CA THR A 45 5.14 -7.07 18.09
C THR A 45 5.18 -7.20 16.56
N LEU A 46 4.03 -7.48 15.96
CA LEU A 46 3.81 -7.41 14.54
C LEU A 46 3.47 -5.96 14.15
N VAL A 47 4.36 -5.31 13.42
CA VAL A 47 4.13 -3.96 12.86
C VAL A 47 3.86 -4.08 11.36
N ILE A 48 2.76 -3.51 10.90
CA ILE A 48 2.43 -3.40 9.47
C ILE A 48 2.36 -1.93 9.10
N PHE A 49 3.19 -1.50 8.18
CA PHE A 49 3.14 -0.18 7.57
C PHE A 49 2.60 -0.28 6.14
N THR A 50 1.58 0.51 5.84
CA THR A 50 0.99 0.56 4.50
C THR A 50 0.24 1.88 4.28
N SER A 51 -0.35 2.06 3.10
CA SER A 51 -1.24 3.17 2.74
C SER A 51 -2.56 2.63 2.22
N ASP A 52 -3.66 3.35 2.43
CA ASP A 52 -5.02 2.96 2.01
C ASP A 52 -5.19 2.94 0.48
N ASN A 53 -4.46 3.77 -0.23
CA ASN A 53 -4.49 3.90 -1.69
C ASN A 53 -3.18 4.50 -2.22
N GLY A 54 -3.04 4.51 -3.54
CA GLY A 54 -1.93 5.16 -4.21
C GLY A 54 -1.82 6.66 -3.92
N PRO A 55 -0.66 7.27 -4.18
CA PRO A 55 -0.40 8.67 -3.88
C PRO A 55 -1.30 9.61 -4.70
N VAL A 56 -1.53 10.82 -4.18
CA VAL A 56 -2.04 11.96 -4.97
C VAL A 56 -0.83 12.76 -5.41
N TRP A 57 -0.40 12.56 -6.65
CA TRP A 57 0.76 13.25 -7.21
C TRP A 57 0.50 13.61 -8.66
N TYR A 58 0.30 14.89 -8.93
CA TYR A 58 -0.12 15.35 -10.25
C TYR A 58 1.04 15.38 -11.25
N LYS A 59 0.72 15.30 -12.54
CA LYS A 59 1.71 15.41 -13.62
C LYS A 59 2.56 16.69 -13.53
N ARG A 60 1.95 17.83 -13.17
CA ARG A 60 2.66 19.11 -12.96
C ARG A 60 3.74 19.01 -11.87
N ASP A 61 3.42 18.31 -10.76
CA ASP A 61 4.32 18.16 -9.62
C ASP A 61 5.46 17.19 -9.96
N ARG A 62 5.13 16.12 -10.71
CA ARG A 62 6.13 15.19 -11.24
C ARG A 62 7.14 15.91 -12.14
N LEU A 63 6.67 16.76 -13.05
CA LEU A 63 7.54 17.52 -13.96
C LEU A 63 8.36 18.57 -13.19
N LYS A 64 7.74 19.27 -12.24
CA LYS A 64 8.39 20.31 -11.45
C LYS A 64 9.53 19.77 -10.57
N HIS A 65 9.33 18.60 -9.96
CA HIS A 65 10.25 18.06 -8.97
C HIS A 65 11.07 16.87 -9.48
N ASN A 66 10.86 16.45 -10.74
CA ASN A 66 11.47 15.23 -11.31
C ASN A 66 11.34 14.02 -10.38
N HIS A 67 10.17 13.90 -9.72
CA HIS A 67 9.86 12.86 -8.74
C HIS A 67 8.56 12.16 -9.10
N SER A 68 8.51 10.82 -8.93
CA SER A 68 7.31 10.00 -9.14
C SER A 68 6.96 9.24 -7.87
N SER A 69 5.94 9.72 -7.16
CA SER A 69 5.49 9.09 -5.91
C SER A 69 4.89 7.68 -6.09
N ALA A 70 4.47 7.34 -7.31
CA ALA A 70 4.03 5.99 -7.68
C ALA A 70 5.16 5.15 -8.32
N SER A 71 6.43 5.58 -8.21
CA SER A 71 7.58 4.92 -8.86
C SER A 71 7.39 4.82 -10.38
N ILE A 72 7.53 3.63 -10.94
CA ILE A 72 7.37 3.33 -12.38
C ILE A 72 5.90 3.19 -12.80
N TYR A 73 4.97 3.15 -11.84
CA TYR A 73 3.58 2.86 -12.13
C TYR A 73 2.82 4.09 -12.63
N SER A 74 1.93 3.88 -13.59
CA SER A 74 0.98 4.88 -14.05
C SER A 74 -0.20 4.99 -13.09
N GLY A 75 -0.77 6.20 -12.99
CA GLY A 75 -1.94 6.48 -12.16
C GLY A 75 -1.61 7.01 -10.77
N MET A 76 -2.67 7.31 -10.05
CA MET A 76 -2.65 7.83 -8.69
C MET A 76 -3.93 7.43 -7.95
N LYS A 77 -4.14 7.89 -6.74
CA LYS A 77 -5.35 7.65 -5.92
C LYS A 77 -6.65 7.66 -6.76
N GLY A 78 -7.43 6.60 -6.64
CA GLY A 78 -8.71 6.42 -7.32
C GLY A 78 -8.63 5.86 -8.72
N ASP A 79 -7.43 5.80 -9.33
CA ASP A 79 -7.23 5.20 -10.64
C ASP A 79 -7.26 3.66 -10.56
N HIS A 80 -7.68 3.03 -11.65
CA HIS A 80 -7.58 1.57 -11.80
C HIS A 80 -6.22 1.12 -12.33
N TRP A 81 -5.33 2.04 -12.64
CA TRP A 81 -3.93 1.74 -12.98
C TRP A 81 -3.11 1.38 -11.73
N GLU A 82 -1.96 0.78 -11.93
CA GLU A 82 -1.15 0.26 -10.82
C GLU A 82 -0.81 1.32 -9.76
N GLY A 83 -0.52 2.56 -10.15
CA GLY A 83 -0.25 3.65 -9.22
C GLY A 83 -1.42 4.04 -8.30
N GLY A 84 -2.65 3.59 -8.61
CA GLY A 84 -3.81 3.78 -7.73
C GLY A 84 -3.97 2.70 -6.66
N HIS A 85 -3.39 1.54 -6.86
CA HIS A 85 -3.60 0.34 -6.03
C HIS A 85 -2.32 -0.21 -5.39
N ARG A 86 -1.17 -0.11 -6.08
CA ARG A 86 0.10 -0.55 -5.52
C ARG A 86 0.60 0.46 -4.52
N VAL A 87 0.58 0.06 -3.27
CA VAL A 87 1.01 0.86 -2.13
C VAL A 87 2.20 0.18 -1.44
N PRO A 88 3.01 0.92 -0.67
CA PRO A 88 3.98 0.31 0.22
C PRO A 88 3.27 -0.68 1.15
N PHE A 89 3.86 -1.84 1.35
CA PHE A 89 3.43 -2.81 2.34
C PHE A 89 4.67 -3.41 2.99
N VAL A 90 4.96 -2.96 4.21
CA VAL A 90 6.14 -3.35 4.97
C VAL A 90 5.72 -4.00 6.26
N VAL A 91 6.32 -5.14 6.58
CA VAL A 91 6.03 -5.89 7.79
C VAL A 91 7.31 -6.08 8.60
N ARG A 92 7.24 -5.76 9.90
CA ARG A 92 8.32 -6.02 10.88
C ARG A 92 7.78 -6.90 11.99
N TRP A 93 8.40 -8.05 12.19
CA TRP A 93 8.12 -8.95 13.32
C TRP A 93 9.36 -9.78 13.63
N PRO A 94 10.30 -9.27 14.43
CA PRO A 94 11.65 -9.81 14.53
C PRO A 94 11.74 -11.25 15.01
N SER A 95 10.79 -11.73 15.83
CA SER A 95 10.78 -13.13 16.28
C SER A 95 10.33 -14.12 15.21
N VAL A 96 9.72 -13.66 14.10
CA VAL A 96 9.13 -14.52 13.06
C VAL A 96 9.72 -14.23 11.68
N ILE A 97 9.98 -12.95 11.38
CA ILE A 97 10.43 -12.50 10.06
C ILE A 97 11.89 -12.09 10.13
N SER A 98 12.72 -12.73 9.31
CA SER A 98 14.12 -12.28 9.15
C SER A 98 14.17 -10.95 8.38
N PRO A 99 15.15 -10.08 8.66
CA PRO A 99 15.28 -8.79 7.99
C PRO A 99 15.60 -8.95 6.50
N SER A 100 15.31 -7.90 5.73
CA SER A 100 15.69 -7.76 4.31
C SER A 100 15.08 -8.83 3.39
N ILE A 101 13.85 -9.24 3.65
CA ILE A 101 13.11 -10.15 2.77
C ILE A 101 12.14 -9.34 1.91
N ALA A 102 12.09 -9.66 0.62
CA ALA A 102 11.03 -9.21 -0.28
C ALA A 102 10.24 -10.42 -0.80
N SER A 103 8.95 -10.23 -1.06
CA SER A 103 8.07 -11.24 -1.64
C SER A 103 7.26 -10.66 -2.79
N ASP A 104 7.12 -11.42 -3.88
CA ASP A 104 6.26 -11.09 -5.02
C ASP A 104 4.83 -11.66 -4.88
N SER A 105 4.50 -12.21 -3.72
CA SER A 105 3.17 -12.76 -3.48
C SER A 105 2.09 -11.68 -3.63
N MET A 106 1.06 -12.00 -4.40
CA MET A 106 -0.10 -11.12 -4.53
C MET A 106 -0.90 -11.16 -3.24
N ILE A 107 -1.08 -9.99 -2.61
CA ILE A 107 -1.89 -9.79 -1.40
C ILE A 107 -2.80 -8.58 -1.59
N CYS A 108 -3.88 -8.50 -0.82
CA CYS A 108 -4.70 -7.30 -0.69
C CYS A 108 -5.12 -7.08 0.77
N PHE A 109 -5.74 -5.94 1.06
CA PHE A 109 -6.07 -5.60 2.45
C PHE A 109 -7.07 -6.53 3.11
N THR A 110 -7.93 -7.18 2.33
CA THR A 110 -8.84 -8.21 2.87
C THR A 110 -8.05 -9.36 3.50
N ASP A 111 -6.82 -9.63 3.07
CA ASP A 111 -5.97 -10.71 3.56
C ASP A 111 -5.41 -10.45 4.98
N ILE A 112 -5.43 -9.20 5.44
CA ILE A 112 -4.95 -8.84 6.78
C ILE A 112 -5.78 -9.57 7.84
N MET A 113 -7.09 -9.66 7.68
CA MET A 113 -7.98 -10.28 8.68
C MET A 113 -7.63 -11.77 8.90
N ALA A 114 -7.57 -12.58 7.85
CA ALA A 114 -7.19 -13.98 7.97
C ALA A 114 -5.74 -14.17 8.46
N THR A 115 -4.86 -13.21 8.13
CA THR A 115 -3.47 -13.25 8.60
C THR A 115 -3.40 -13.01 10.10
N LEU A 116 -4.10 -12.01 10.63
CA LEU A 116 -4.13 -11.72 12.06
C LEU A 116 -4.78 -12.85 12.85
N ALA A 117 -5.85 -13.46 12.33
CA ALA A 117 -6.43 -14.65 12.92
C ALA A 117 -5.41 -15.78 13.05
N ALA A 118 -4.71 -16.08 11.96
CA ALA A 118 -3.65 -17.10 11.96
C ALA A 118 -2.48 -16.77 12.90
N VAL A 119 -2.18 -15.48 13.11
CA VAL A 119 -1.16 -15.01 14.05
C VAL A 119 -1.55 -15.32 15.51
N VAL A 120 -2.81 -15.12 15.86
CA VAL A 120 -3.30 -15.39 17.23
C VAL A 120 -3.74 -16.84 17.44
N GLY A 121 -3.64 -17.68 16.40
CA GLY A 121 -4.00 -19.10 16.49
C GLY A 121 -5.51 -19.33 16.49
N ASP A 122 -6.29 -18.41 15.95
CA ASP A 122 -7.74 -18.52 15.84
C ASP A 122 -8.16 -18.92 14.41
N GLU A 123 -9.26 -19.66 14.30
CA GLU A 123 -9.88 -20.04 13.04
C GLU A 123 -11.20 -19.30 12.89
N PHE A 124 -11.26 -18.37 11.93
CA PHE A 124 -12.53 -17.76 11.57
C PHE A 124 -13.41 -18.74 10.80
N PRO A 125 -14.73 -18.72 11.02
CA PRO A 125 -15.66 -19.45 10.17
C PRO A 125 -15.44 -19.07 8.70
N GLU A 126 -15.34 -20.04 7.81
CA GLU A 126 -15.08 -19.84 6.38
C GLU A 126 -16.06 -18.83 5.75
N ALA A 127 -17.32 -18.85 6.21
CA ALA A 127 -18.35 -17.89 5.78
C ALA A 127 -18.06 -16.43 6.16
N ALA A 128 -17.23 -16.16 7.18
CA ALA A 128 -16.90 -14.82 7.63
C ALA A 128 -15.71 -14.21 6.89
N ILE A 129 -14.90 -15.03 6.20
CA ILE A 129 -13.66 -14.60 5.54
C ILE A 129 -13.59 -15.01 4.07
N THR A 130 -14.72 -14.99 3.38
CA THR A 130 -14.89 -15.47 2.00
C THR A 130 -13.85 -14.95 1.00
N ASP A 131 -13.32 -13.74 1.21
CA ASP A 131 -12.31 -13.11 0.32
C ASP A 131 -10.99 -12.80 1.04
N SER A 132 -10.77 -13.33 2.24
CA SER A 132 -9.54 -13.13 3.00
C SER A 132 -8.69 -14.40 2.98
N ARG A 133 -7.38 -14.25 2.75
CA ARG A 133 -6.41 -15.34 2.71
C ARG A 133 -5.17 -14.98 3.50
N SER A 134 -4.79 -15.83 4.44
CA SER A 134 -3.61 -15.55 5.26
C SER A 134 -2.32 -15.54 4.45
N PHE A 135 -1.52 -14.49 4.62
CA PHE A 135 -0.15 -14.44 4.11
C PHE A 135 0.91 -14.76 5.20
N LEU A 136 0.49 -15.27 6.35
CA LEU A 136 1.41 -15.71 7.40
C LEU A 136 2.46 -16.73 6.91
N PRO A 137 2.14 -17.72 6.04
CA PRO A 137 3.15 -18.62 5.49
C PRO A 137 4.23 -17.89 4.70
N VAL A 138 3.87 -16.84 3.93
CA VAL A 138 4.84 -16.02 3.19
C VAL A 138 5.77 -15.29 4.15
N MET A 139 5.26 -14.74 5.25
CA MET A 139 6.07 -14.11 6.29
C MET A 139 7.06 -15.11 6.92
N LYS A 140 6.67 -16.36 7.06
CA LYS A 140 7.50 -17.47 7.55
C LYS A 140 8.42 -18.11 6.49
N ARG A 141 8.55 -17.47 5.32
CA ARG A 141 9.40 -17.92 4.19
C ARG A 141 8.92 -19.21 3.50
N ASP A 142 7.65 -19.51 3.52
CA ASP A 142 7.14 -20.56 2.65
C ASP A 142 7.07 -20.06 1.21
N ASN A 143 8.14 -20.29 0.46
CA ASN A 143 8.26 -19.86 -0.93
C ASN A 143 7.38 -20.69 -1.89
N THR A 144 6.79 -21.78 -1.41
CA THR A 144 5.88 -22.61 -2.20
C THR A 144 4.44 -22.11 -2.08
N TYR A 145 4.13 -21.40 -1.00
CA TYR A 145 2.79 -20.91 -0.73
C TYR A 145 2.44 -19.71 -1.63
N ARG A 146 1.25 -19.73 -2.20
CA ARG A 146 0.68 -18.64 -2.98
C ARG A 146 -0.59 -18.16 -2.30
N VAL A 147 -0.59 -16.92 -1.82
CA VAL A 147 -1.75 -16.33 -1.13
C VAL A 147 -2.97 -16.29 -2.05
N ARG A 148 -2.78 -15.73 -3.26
CA ARG A 148 -3.83 -15.68 -4.29
C ARG A 148 -3.25 -15.58 -5.68
N ASN A 149 -3.98 -16.08 -6.66
CA ASN A 149 -3.66 -15.95 -8.08
C ASN A 149 -4.52 -14.90 -8.78
N THR A 150 -5.62 -14.50 -8.14
CA THR A 150 -6.60 -13.55 -8.67
C THR A 150 -6.94 -12.48 -7.65
N MET A 151 -7.35 -11.32 -8.15
CA MET A 151 -7.80 -10.20 -7.34
C MET A 151 -8.81 -9.37 -8.12
N ILE A 152 -9.87 -8.92 -7.45
CA ILE A 152 -10.82 -7.96 -7.99
C ILE A 152 -10.61 -6.64 -7.27
N LEU A 153 -10.45 -5.56 -8.04
CA LEU A 153 -10.29 -4.20 -7.54
C LEU A 153 -11.35 -3.30 -8.16
N ASN A 154 -11.73 -2.25 -7.44
CA ASN A 154 -12.65 -1.24 -7.91
C ASN A 154 -11.95 0.12 -8.02
N ALA A 155 -12.33 0.90 -9.02
CA ALA A 155 -11.88 2.28 -9.18
C ALA A 155 -13.01 3.27 -8.91
N LYS A 156 -12.66 4.54 -8.73
CA LYS A 156 -13.63 5.62 -8.45
C LYS A 156 -14.76 5.71 -9.48
N ASN A 157 -14.48 5.44 -10.75
CA ASN A 157 -15.48 5.45 -11.84
C ASN A 157 -16.35 4.17 -11.90
N LYS A 158 -16.35 3.34 -10.85
CA LYS A 158 -17.01 2.03 -10.80
C LYS A 158 -16.52 1.04 -11.89
N ALA A 159 -15.31 1.22 -12.39
CA ALA A 159 -14.66 0.19 -13.19
C ALA A 159 -14.29 -0.98 -12.29
N VAL A 160 -14.54 -2.18 -12.79
CA VAL A 160 -14.04 -3.41 -12.17
C VAL A 160 -12.72 -3.75 -12.84
N VAL A 161 -11.75 -4.08 -12.03
CA VAL A 161 -10.45 -4.56 -12.46
C VAL A 161 -10.30 -6.00 -12.00
N PHE A 162 -10.07 -6.90 -12.93
CA PHE A 162 -9.73 -8.28 -12.64
C PHE A 162 -8.24 -8.50 -12.90
N ARG A 163 -7.51 -8.97 -11.90
CA ARG A 163 -6.11 -9.36 -12.03
C ARG A 163 -5.98 -10.87 -11.90
N HIS A 164 -5.21 -11.47 -12.81
CA HIS A 164 -4.80 -12.85 -12.75
C HIS A 164 -3.30 -12.92 -13.06
N HIS A 165 -2.50 -13.24 -12.06
CA HIS A 165 -1.04 -13.15 -12.15
C HIS A 165 -0.57 -11.81 -12.72
N ASN A 166 0.10 -11.82 -13.87
CA ASN A 166 0.61 -10.63 -14.56
C ASN A 166 -0.41 -9.95 -15.48
N TRP A 167 -1.59 -10.55 -15.66
CA TRP A 167 -2.63 -10.01 -16.51
C TRP A 167 -3.61 -9.16 -15.72
N LYS A 168 -4.03 -8.07 -16.33
CA LYS A 168 -4.99 -7.14 -15.74
C LYS A 168 -6.04 -6.78 -16.78
N LEU A 169 -7.29 -7.16 -16.53
CA LEU A 169 -8.45 -6.77 -17.31
C LEU A 169 -9.12 -5.57 -16.65
N ILE A 170 -9.33 -4.50 -17.41
CA ILE A 170 -10.00 -3.29 -16.94
C ILE A 170 -11.28 -3.12 -17.77
N THR A 171 -12.42 -3.01 -17.12
CA THR A 171 -13.74 -3.00 -17.78
C THR A 171 -14.12 -1.64 -18.39
N LYS A 172 -13.35 -0.59 -18.13
CA LYS A 172 -13.59 0.75 -18.68
C LYS A 172 -12.30 1.39 -19.22
N LYS A 173 -12.42 2.25 -20.19
CA LYS A 173 -11.30 3.02 -20.73
C LYS A 173 -10.86 4.14 -19.78
N GLY A 174 -9.63 4.61 -19.96
CA GLY A 174 -9.02 5.72 -19.22
C GLY A 174 -8.45 5.29 -17.87
N PRO A 175 -8.07 6.22 -16.99
CA PRO A 175 -7.45 5.94 -15.67
C PRO A 175 -8.46 5.52 -14.61
N GLY A 176 -9.70 5.97 -14.72
CA GLY A 176 -10.79 5.63 -13.79
C GLY A 176 -10.90 6.49 -12.55
N GLY A 177 -9.92 7.34 -12.28
CA GLY A 177 -9.83 8.19 -11.11
C GLY A 177 -10.74 9.41 -11.13
N PHE A 178 -10.32 10.45 -10.43
CA PHE A 178 -11.08 11.70 -10.34
C PHE A 178 -10.85 12.57 -11.57
N PRO A 179 -11.88 12.90 -12.38
CA PRO A 179 -11.71 13.61 -13.64
C PRO A 179 -11.00 14.97 -13.52
N HIS A 180 -11.24 15.69 -12.42
CA HIS A 180 -10.65 16.99 -12.15
C HIS A 180 -9.17 16.93 -11.73
N TRP A 181 -8.67 15.74 -11.37
CA TRP A 181 -7.27 15.53 -11.00
C TRP A 181 -6.38 15.21 -12.19
N ASN A 182 -6.97 14.73 -13.29
CA ASN A 182 -6.28 14.40 -14.53
C ASN A 182 -6.84 15.19 -15.74
N PRO A 183 -6.79 16.53 -15.73
CA PRO A 183 -7.23 17.32 -16.89
C PRO A 183 -6.28 17.01 -18.05
N GLY A 184 -6.77 16.37 -19.09
CA GLY A 184 -6.01 16.05 -20.30
C GLY A 184 -5.73 14.57 -20.57
N VAL A 185 -6.19 13.67 -19.73
CA VAL A 185 -6.31 12.27 -20.12
C VAL A 185 -7.59 12.13 -20.94
N ASN A 186 -7.44 12.24 -22.26
CA ASN A 186 -8.56 12.04 -23.17
C ASN A 186 -9.18 10.66 -22.96
N THR A 187 -10.43 10.64 -22.53
CA THR A 187 -11.29 9.47 -22.42
C THR A 187 -11.93 9.09 -23.77
N LYS A 188 -11.23 9.41 -24.90
CA LYS A 188 -11.69 9.01 -26.24
C LYS A 188 -11.27 7.59 -26.55
#